data_360e7934ac8343127d7e36434d9a2de3
#
_entry.id   360e7934ac8343127d7e36434d9a2de3
#
_cell.length_a   1.000
_cell.length_b   1.000
_cell.length_c   1.000
_cell.angle_alpha   90.00
_cell.angle_beta   90.00
_cell.angle_gamma   90.00
#
_symmetry.space_group_name_H-M   'P 1'
#
loop_
_entity.id
_entity.type
_entity.pdbx_description
1 polymer ?
#
loop_
_entity_poly.entity_id
_entity_poly.type
_entity_poly.pdbx_seq_one_letter_code
_entity_poly.pdbx_strand_id
1 'polypeptide(L)'
;MKKLIVTVLTSVFLAGCSTYQKNADIPIIDTHIHLYDTTRPQGLPWPPKDDEVLYRPVLTEHFDKVSDENGINATVIVEASKWIPDNQWVLDLVKHDPNRYIGLVGSLEIGTPDFKKHLIKLSKDGRFVGIRMRERPGGDSFFENEAVWSD
;
A
#
# COMPACT_ATOMS: atom_id res chain seq x y z
N MET A 1 -60.48 -61.24 2.87
CA MET A 1 -60.28 -59.79 2.87
C MET A 1 -58.79 -59.50 3.22
N LYS A 2 -57.99 -59.16 2.22
CA LYS A 2 -56.57 -58.86 2.38
C LYS A 2 -56.38 -57.33 2.62
N LYS A 3 -55.86 -56.96 3.80
CA LYS A 3 -55.55 -55.55 4.11
C LYS A 3 -54.22 -55.17 3.44
N LEU A 4 -54.23 -54.19 2.57
CA LEU A 4 -53.11 -53.64 1.90
C LEU A 4 -52.50 -52.58 2.86
N ILE A 5 -51.26 -52.79 3.37
CA ILE A 5 -50.54 -51.82 4.15
C ILE A 5 -49.70 -51.01 3.18
N VAL A 6 -50.06 -49.74 2.98
CA VAL A 6 -49.29 -48.78 2.19
C VAL A 6 -48.29 -48.12 3.14
N THR A 7 -47.03 -48.47 3.00
CA THR A 7 -45.91 -47.80 3.71
C THR A 7 -45.50 -46.55 2.92
N VAL A 8 -45.81 -45.37 3.46
CA VAL A 8 -45.36 -44.10 2.90
C VAL A 8 -43.94 -43.85 3.43
N LEU A 9 -42.92 -43.97 2.57
CA LEU A 9 -41.57 -43.52 2.85
C LEU A 9 -41.53 -42.01 2.69
N THR A 10 -41.43 -41.30 3.82
CA THR A 10 -41.17 -39.84 3.85
C THR A 10 -39.68 -39.63 3.75
N SER A 11 -39.20 -39.27 2.56
CA SER A 11 -37.81 -38.87 2.34
C SER A 11 -37.59 -37.46 2.92
N VAL A 12 -36.94 -37.38 4.06
CA VAL A 12 -36.49 -36.09 4.64
C VAL A 12 -35.27 -35.65 3.85
N PHE A 13 -35.45 -34.70 2.94
CA PHE A 13 -34.35 -33.96 2.35
C PHE A 13 -33.77 -33.03 3.43
N LEU A 14 -32.66 -33.42 4.04
CA LEU A 14 -31.81 -32.51 4.78
C LEU A 14 -31.14 -31.59 3.78
N ALA A 15 -31.76 -30.43 3.52
CA ALA A 15 -31.10 -29.31 2.88
C ALA A 15 -29.98 -28.83 3.83
N GLY A 16 -28.81 -29.36 3.62
CA GLY A 16 -27.60 -28.83 4.25
C GLY A 16 -27.39 -27.39 3.75
N CYS A 17 -27.98 -26.40 4.44
CA CYS A 17 -27.55 -25.04 4.35
C CYS A 17 -26.10 -25.03 4.91
N SER A 18 -25.14 -25.17 4.01
CA SER A 18 -23.77 -24.74 4.29
C SER A 18 -23.86 -23.24 4.51
N THR A 19 -24.00 -22.83 5.77
CA THR A 19 -23.74 -21.46 6.15
C THR A 19 -22.26 -21.26 5.89
N TYR A 20 -21.93 -20.67 4.73
CA TYR A 20 -20.62 -20.09 4.50
C TYR A 20 -20.46 -19.05 5.60
N GLN A 21 -19.81 -19.46 6.67
CA GLN A 21 -19.44 -18.57 7.74
C GLN A 21 -18.44 -17.60 7.11
N LYS A 22 -18.91 -16.40 6.76
CA LYS A 22 -18.07 -15.29 6.33
C LYS A 22 -17.02 -15.18 7.42
N ASN A 23 -15.80 -15.67 7.14
CA ASN A 23 -14.70 -15.59 8.08
C ASN A 23 -14.66 -14.14 8.58
N ALA A 24 -14.61 -13.97 9.90
CA ALA A 24 -14.49 -12.66 10.52
C ALA A 24 -13.49 -11.86 9.69
N ASP A 25 -13.92 -10.72 9.20
CA ASP A 25 -13.26 -9.96 8.14
C ASP A 25 -11.77 -9.77 8.44
N ILE A 26 -10.94 -10.64 7.88
CA ILE A 26 -9.49 -10.46 7.92
C ILE A 26 -9.22 -9.22 7.08
N PRO A 27 -8.65 -8.15 7.67
CA PRO A 27 -8.41 -6.93 6.93
C PRO A 27 -7.39 -7.19 5.81
N ILE A 28 -7.72 -6.71 4.62
CA ILE A 28 -6.81 -6.75 3.48
C ILE A 28 -6.01 -5.45 3.47
N ILE A 29 -4.69 -5.58 3.55
CA ILE A 29 -3.77 -4.44 3.51
C ILE A 29 -2.93 -4.54 2.24
N ASP A 30 -3.07 -3.53 1.38
CA ASP A 30 -2.17 -3.37 0.23
C ASP A 30 -0.87 -2.70 0.71
N THR A 31 0.23 -3.42 0.65
CA THR A 31 1.50 -2.94 1.21
C THR A 31 2.41 -2.25 0.19
N HIS A 32 1.93 -1.98 -1.04
CA HIS A 32 2.77 -1.37 -2.07
C HIS A 32 1.96 -0.59 -3.10
N ILE A 33 1.58 0.63 -2.77
CA ILE A 33 1.01 1.57 -3.73
C ILE A 33 1.92 2.77 -3.94
N HIS A 34 1.71 3.50 -5.03
CA HIS A 34 2.38 4.77 -5.30
C HIS A 34 1.34 5.88 -5.44
N LEU A 35 1.56 7.01 -4.74
CA LEU A 35 0.82 8.25 -4.94
C LEU A 35 1.76 9.29 -5.54
N TYR A 36 1.32 9.96 -6.59
CA TYR A 36 2.10 11.00 -7.27
C TYR A 36 1.21 11.92 -8.10
N ASP A 37 1.70 13.12 -8.39
CA ASP A 37 0.98 14.14 -9.14
C ASP A 37 1.86 14.69 -10.26
N THR A 38 1.55 14.30 -11.50
CA THR A 38 2.27 14.71 -12.70
C THR A 38 1.98 16.15 -13.11
N THR A 39 1.00 16.81 -12.48
CA THR A 39 0.62 18.21 -12.78
C THR A 39 1.41 19.23 -11.96
N ARG A 40 2.22 18.78 -11.00
CA ARG A 40 3.04 19.67 -10.16
C ARG A 40 4.04 20.45 -11.01
N PRO A 41 4.22 21.76 -10.77
CA PRO A 41 5.10 22.61 -11.59
C PRO A 41 6.56 22.12 -11.67
N GLN A 42 7.07 21.50 -10.60
CA GLN A 42 8.42 20.93 -10.55
C GLN A 42 8.55 19.61 -11.30
N GLY A 43 7.42 19.03 -11.75
CA GLY A 43 7.38 17.71 -12.38
C GLY A 43 7.63 16.58 -11.38
N LEU A 44 8.01 15.43 -11.93
CA LEU A 44 8.34 14.20 -11.18
C LEU A 44 9.50 13.48 -11.84
N PRO A 45 10.36 12.79 -11.06
CA PRO A 45 11.40 11.92 -11.62
C PRO A 45 10.84 10.60 -12.18
N TRP A 46 9.63 10.21 -11.78
CA TRP A 46 8.92 9.02 -12.23
C TRP A 46 7.40 9.23 -12.04
N PRO A 47 6.54 8.73 -12.95
CA PRO A 47 6.84 8.00 -14.19
C PRO A 47 7.44 8.90 -15.29
N PRO A 48 8.06 8.32 -16.32
CA PRO A 48 8.59 9.09 -17.44
C PRO A 48 7.44 9.69 -18.25
N LYS A 49 7.69 10.88 -18.87
CA LYS A 49 6.64 11.66 -19.54
C LYS A 49 6.05 10.99 -20.79
N ASP A 50 6.77 10.07 -21.38
CA ASP A 50 6.38 9.29 -22.55
C ASP A 50 5.62 8.00 -22.21
N ASP A 51 5.42 7.69 -20.93
CA ASP A 51 4.57 6.60 -20.51
C ASP A 51 3.10 7.04 -20.50
N GLU A 52 2.37 6.73 -21.57
CA GLU A 52 0.97 7.11 -21.76
C GLU A 52 0.03 6.52 -20.72
N VAL A 53 0.40 5.42 -20.07
CA VAL A 53 -0.43 4.74 -19.07
C VAL A 53 -0.21 5.33 -17.68
N LEU A 54 1.04 5.49 -17.29
CA LEU A 54 1.41 5.90 -15.94
C LEU A 54 1.52 7.41 -15.79
N TYR A 55 1.84 8.17 -16.87
CA TYR A 55 2.03 9.62 -16.75
C TYR A 55 0.71 10.38 -16.62
N ARG A 56 0.09 10.20 -15.48
CA ARG A 56 -1.14 10.89 -15.02
C ARG A 56 -1.10 11.06 -13.51
N PRO A 57 -1.87 11.97 -12.93
CA PRO A 57 -1.98 12.03 -11.46
C PRO A 57 -2.56 10.72 -10.91
N VAL A 58 -1.96 10.22 -9.83
CA VAL A 58 -2.47 9.12 -9.01
C VAL A 58 -2.49 9.59 -7.57
N LEU A 59 -3.65 10.06 -7.15
CA LEU A 59 -3.91 10.65 -5.85
C LEU A 59 -4.84 9.75 -5.02
N THR A 60 -5.19 10.18 -3.82
CA THR A 60 -6.01 9.39 -2.89
C THR A 60 -7.35 8.98 -3.48
N GLU A 61 -8.04 9.88 -4.17
CA GLU A 61 -9.35 9.60 -4.77
C GLU A 61 -9.31 8.48 -5.83
N HIS A 62 -8.18 8.32 -6.52
CA HIS A 62 -8.00 7.25 -7.50
C HIS A 62 -7.81 5.90 -6.81
N PHE A 63 -7.00 5.87 -5.74
CA PHE A 63 -6.77 4.66 -4.96
C PHE A 63 -8.03 4.27 -4.17
N ASP A 64 -8.69 5.22 -3.52
CA ASP A 64 -9.88 4.97 -2.70
C ASP A 64 -10.96 4.25 -3.51
N LYS A 65 -11.21 4.71 -4.73
CA LYS A 65 -12.18 4.07 -5.63
C LYS A 65 -11.85 2.59 -5.88
N VAL A 66 -10.60 2.29 -6.24
CA VAL A 66 -10.17 0.92 -6.55
C VAL A 66 -10.14 0.06 -5.29
N SER A 67 -9.70 0.61 -4.16
CA SER A 67 -9.59 -0.12 -2.90
C SER A 67 -10.96 -0.48 -2.33
N ASP A 68 -11.94 0.42 -2.42
CA ASP A 68 -13.31 0.18 -1.96
C ASP A 68 -13.98 -0.93 -2.79
N GLU A 69 -13.81 -0.92 -4.11
CA GLU A 69 -14.34 -1.95 -5.01
C GLU A 69 -13.74 -3.34 -4.74
N ASN A 70 -12.51 -3.41 -4.20
CA ASN A 70 -11.79 -4.65 -3.94
C ASN A 70 -11.72 -5.03 -2.45
N GLY A 71 -12.37 -4.28 -1.57
CA GLY A 71 -12.42 -4.57 -0.14
C GLY A 71 -11.09 -4.41 0.58
N ILE A 72 -10.19 -3.54 0.06
CA ILE A 72 -8.91 -3.19 0.69
C ILE A 72 -9.18 -2.23 1.84
N ASN A 73 -8.78 -2.60 3.03
CA ASN A 73 -9.05 -1.85 4.25
C ASN A 73 -8.02 -0.76 4.53
N ALA A 74 -6.75 -1.04 4.24
CA ALA A 74 -5.65 -0.11 4.50
C ALA A 74 -4.51 -0.30 3.50
N THR A 75 -3.59 0.67 3.47
CA THR A 75 -2.43 0.58 2.58
C THR A 75 -1.17 1.18 3.18
N VAL A 76 -0.03 0.65 2.73
CA VAL A 76 1.30 1.26 2.89
C VAL A 76 1.73 1.84 1.56
N ILE A 77 2.07 3.12 1.57
CA ILE A 77 2.55 3.83 0.39
C ILE A 77 4.06 3.61 0.29
N VAL A 78 4.54 3.29 -0.91
CA VAL A 78 5.96 3.29 -1.24
C VAL A 78 6.25 4.52 -2.08
N GLU A 79 7.36 5.19 -1.80
CA GLU A 79 7.72 6.41 -2.54
C GLU A 79 7.76 6.21 -4.07
N ALA A 80 7.21 7.16 -4.80
CA ALA A 80 7.31 7.26 -6.26
C ALA A 80 8.48 8.17 -6.68
N SER A 81 8.96 9.01 -5.76
CA SER A 81 9.96 10.04 -6.01
C SER A 81 11.12 9.92 -5.03
N LYS A 82 12.35 10.03 -5.54
CA LYS A 82 13.56 10.10 -4.72
C LYS A 82 13.76 11.46 -4.03
N TRP A 83 12.90 12.43 -4.26
CA TRP A 83 13.03 13.77 -3.68
C TRP A 83 12.61 13.77 -2.21
N ILE A 84 13.48 14.21 -1.34
CA ILE A 84 13.23 14.25 0.10
C ILE A 84 11.95 15.01 0.47
N PRO A 85 11.62 16.18 -0.14
CA PRO A 85 10.39 16.89 0.15
C PRO A 85 9.12 16.12 -0.18
N ASP A 86 9.18 15.16 -1.09
CA ASP A 86 8.01 14.38 -1.49
C ASP A 86 7.54 13.43 -0.40
N ASN A 87 8.41 13.01 0.53
CA ASN A 87 7.97 12.28 1.72
C ASN A 87 6.92 13.09 2.52
N GLN A 88 7.24 14.37 2.79
CA GLN A 88 6.32 15.22 3.53
C GLN A 88 5.05 15.52 2.73
N TRP A 89 5.18 15.73 1.43
CA TRP A 89 4.04 15.93 0.54
C TRP A 89 3.07 14.74 0.59
N VAL A 90 3.57 13.49 0.53
CA VAL A 90 2.73 12.29 0.66
C VAL A 90 2.07 12.23 2.04
N LEU A 91 2.83 12.46 3.13
CA LEU A 91 2.28 12.45 4.49
C LEU A 91 1.17 13.49 4.68
N ASP A 92 1.34 14.67 4.07
CA ASP A 92 0.33 15.74 4.11
C ASP A 92 -0.90 15.39 3.26
N LEU A 93 -0.69 14.76 2.10
CA LEU A 93 -1.76 14.31 1.22
C LEU A 93 -2.71 13.33 1.91
N VAL A 94 -2.15 12.38 2.66
CA VAL A 94 -2.92 11.27 3.26
C VAL A 94 -3.33 11.49 4.72
N LYS A 95 -3.07 12.67 5.30
CA LYS A 95 -3.38 12.95 6.71
C LYS A 95 -4.87 12.92 7.06
N HIS A 96 -5.74 13.01 6.06
CA HIS A 96 -7.19 13.03 6.24
C HIS A 96 -7.78 11.66 6.59
N ASP A 97 -7.09 10.55 6.24
CA ASP A 97 -7.53 9.19 6.57
C ASP A 97 -6.36 8.31 7.09
N PRO A 98 -5.94 8.50 8.35
CA PRO A 98 -4.82 7.75 8.92
C PRO A 98 -5.12 6.27 9.17
N ASN A 99 -6.39 5.86 9.11
CA ASN A 99 -6.76 4.45 9.24
C ASN A 99 -6.61 3.68 7.92
N ARG A 100 -6.78 4.37 6.81
CA ARG A 100 -6.59 3.80 5.47
C ARG A 100 -5.11 3.88 5.04
N TYR A 101 -4.48 5.03 5.19
CA TYR A 101 -3.08 5.26 4.80
C TYR A 101 -2.18 5.10 6.02
N ILE A 102 -1.86 3.84 6.35
CA ILE A 102 -1.23 3.47 7.62
C ILE A 102 0.29 3.58 7.64
N GLY A 103 0.93 3.74 6.48
CA GLY A 103 2.38 3.86 6.43
C GLY A 103 2.92 4.45 5.13
N LEU A 104 4.10 5.05 5.23
CA LEU A 104 4.93 5.50 4.12
C LEU A 104 6.32 4.88 4.24
N VAL A 105 6.71 4.12 3.23
CA VAL A 105 8.11 3.77 2.96
C VAL A 105 8.66 4.83 2.03
N GLY A 106 9.39 5.78 2.59
CA GLY A 106 9.87 6.97 1.90
C GLY A 106 11.25 6.83 1.28
N SER A 107 11.79 7.93 0.78
CA SER A 107 13.14 8.04 0.24
C SER A 107 14.02 8.90 1.14
N LEU A 108 15.18 8.39 1.51
CA LEU A 108 16.23 9.16 2.18
C LEU A 108 17.58 8.89 1.53
N GLU A 109 18.46 9.88 1.60
CA GLU A 109 19.82 9.81 1.03
C GLU A 109 20.78 9.22 2.06
N ILE A 110 20.68 7.90 2.29
CA ILE A 110 21.51 7.18 3.27
C ILE A 110 22.99 7.34 2.90
N GLY A 111 23.85 7.50 3.92
CA GLY A 111 25.29 7.74 3.75
C GLY A 111 25.61 9.18 3.36
N THR A 112 24.67 10.13 3.56
CA THR A 112 24.93 11.57 3.39
C THR A 112 24.87 12.30 4.73
N PRO A 113 25.53 13.47 4.87
CA PRO A 113 25.51 14.25 6.12
C PRO A 113 24.11 14.69 6.58
N ASP A 114 23.16 14.81 5.66
CA ASP A 114 21.77 15.23 5.95
C ASP A 114 20.82 14.07 6.29
N PHE A 115 21.24 12.82 6.10
CA PHE A 115 20.42 11.63 6.34
C PHE A 115 19.77 11.65 7.73
N LYS A 116 20.58 11.72 8.76
CA LYS A 116 20.12 11.68 10.16
C LYS A 116 19.14 12.82 10.48
N LYS A 117 19.37 14.00 9.96
CA LYS A 117 18.47 15.15 10.13
C LYS A 117 17.11 14.90 9.49
N HIS A 118 17.10 14.37 8.26
CA HIS A 118 15.86 14.06 7.55
C HIS A 118 15.12 12.90 8.22
N LEU A 119 15.82 11.87 8.66
CA LEU A 119 15.25 10.73 9.38
C LEU A 119 14.56 11.20 10.67
N ILE A 120 15.26 11.99 11.53
CA ILE A 120 14.69 12.53 12.77
C ILE A 120 13.47 13.41 12.50
N LYS A 121 13.48 14.18 11.41
CA LYS A 121 12.34 15.02 11.04
C LYS A 121 11.12 14.19 10.66
N LEU A 122 11.31 13.21 9.78
CA LEU A 122 10.20 12.42 9.21
C LEU A 122 9.67 11.40 10.20
N SER A 123 10.52 10.82 11.06
CA SER A 123 10.10 9.86 12.10
C SER A 123 9.18 10.45 13.18
N LYS A 124 8.99 11.78 13.21
CA LYS A 124 7.97 12.42 14.05
C LYS A 124 6.55 12.13 13.60
N ASP A 125 6.34 11.77 12.34
CA ASP A 125 5.07 11.24 11.85
C ASP A 125 5.11 9.71 11.97
N GLY A 126 4.27 9.14 12.80
CA GLY A 126 4.22 7.69 13.01
C GLY A 126 3.89 6.86 11.77
N ARG A 127 3.45 7.52 10.69
CA ARG A 127 3.21 6.87 9.41
C ARG A 127 4.48 6.75 8.55
N PHE A 128 5.58 7.44 8.89
CA PHE A 128 6.86 7.20 8.23
C PHE A 128 7.48 5.93 8.80
N VAL A 129 7.23 4.78 8.14
CA VAL A 129 7.51 3.44 8.69
C VAL A 129 8.73 2.75 8.08
N GLY A 130 9.33 3.33 7.06
CA GLY A 130 10.47 2.71 6.40
C GLY A 130 11.13 3.59 5.34
N ILE A 131 12.24 3.09 4.83
CA ILE A 131 13.04 3.74 3.79
C ILE A 131 13.22 2.75 2.65
N ARG A 132 12.93 3.19 1.42
CA ARG A 132 13.25 2.43 0.22
C ARG A 132 14.73 2.59 -0.11
N MET A 133 15.48 1.51 0.02
CA MET A 133 16.89 1.46 -0.32
C MET A 133 17.06 1.22 -1.81
N ARG A 134 17.87 2.04 -2.46
CA ARG A 134 18.18 1.94 -3.89
C ARG A 134 19.67 1.81 -4.07
N GLU A 135 20.09 1.01 -5.05
CA GLU A 135 21.49 0.98 -5.48
C GLU A 135 21.89 2.37 -6.00
N ARG A 136 23.10 2.80 -5.67
CA ARG A 136 23.65 4.03 -6.22
C ARG A 136 24.04 3.78 -7.68
N PRO A 137 23.78 4.74 -8.59
CA PRO A 137 24.36 4.71 -9.94
C PRO A 137 25.89 4.69 -9.81
N GLY A 138 26.55 3.66 -10.33
CA GLY A 138 28.02 3.55 -10.30
C GLY A 138 28.58 2.19 -9.84
N GLY A 139 27.71 1.23 -9.49
CA GLY A 139 28.11 -0.16 -9.35
C GLY A 139 28.61 -0.60 -7.97
N ASP A 140 28.80 0.32 -7.02
CA ASP A 140 29.01 -0.11 -5.63
C ASP A 140 27.64 -0.55 -5.09
N SER A 141 27.56 -1.83 -4.71
CA SER A 141 26.38 -2.31 -4.02
C SER A 141 26.12 -1.37 -2.84
N PHE A 142 24.89 -0.91 -2.70
CA PHE A 142 24.49 -0.06 -1.57
C PHE A 142 24.89 -0.70 -0.24
N PHE A 143 24.83 -2.02 -0.17
CA PHE A 143 25.16 -2.82 1.01
C PHE A 143 26.66 -3.00 1.27
N GLU A 144 27.52 -2.67 0.32
CA GLU A 144 28.99 -2.72 0.46
C GLU A 144 29.57 -1.39 0.92
N ASN A 145 28.76 -0.34 0.97
CA ASN A 145 29.19 0.98 1.40
C ASN A 145 29.15 1.10 2.92
N GLU A 146 30.31 1.17 3.58
CA GLU A 146 30.44 1.30 5.03
C GLU A 146 29.66 2.52 5.59
N ALA A 147 29.57 3.61 4.86
CA ALA A 147 28.82 4.79 5.26
C ALA A 147 27.31 4.51 5.45
N VAL A 148 26.76 3.51 4.77
CA VAL A 148 25.36 3.11 4.92
C VAL A 148 25.09 2.46 6.28
N TRP A 149 26.10 1.78 6.82
CA TRP A 149 25.98 1.04 8.09
C TRP A 149 26.44 1.85 9.31
N SER A 150 27.01 3.04 9.08
CA SER A 150 27.46 3.94 10.15
C SER A 150 26.41 4.96 10.58
N ASP A 151 25.30 5.09 9.85
CA ASP A 151 24.19 6.00 10.13
C ASP A 151 23.11 5.31 10.98
#